data_3f9d0bbf379c19ead6933afbbee29047
#
_entry.id   3f9d0bbf379c19ead6933afbbee29047
#
_cell.length_a   1.000
_cell.length_b   1.000
_cell.length_c   1.000
_cell.angle_alpha   90.00
_cell.angle_beta   90.00
_cell.angle_gamma   90.00
#
_symmetry.space_group_name_H-M   'P 1'
#
loop_
_entity.id
_entity.type
_entity.pdbx_description
1 polymer ?
#
loop_
_entity_poly.entity_id
_entity_poly.type
_entity_poly.pdbx_seq_one_letter_code
_entity_poly.pdbx_strand_id
1 'polypeptide(L)'
;MATKFVYLFSEGNGKMKELLGGKGANLAEMTSLGMPVPQGFTITTEACTQYYEDGEKINDEIQAQIMEYIVKMEEITGKKFGDLDNPLLVSVRSGARASMPGMMDTILNLGLNEDVVDVIAKKSNNPRWAWDCYRRFIQMYSDVVMEVGKKYFEELIDKMKEQRGVTQDVELTADDLKELASQFKAEYKSKIGSDFPSDPKEQLMGAIKAVFRSWNNPRAIVYRRMNDPRQLGHRRQRPVHGLRQHGRRLRYRRCLYP
;
A
#
# COMPACT_ATOMS: atom_id res chain seq x y z
N MET A 1 23.25 -20.19 8.14
CA MET A 1 22.78 -18.89 8.68
C MET A 1 21.35 -18.68 8.19
N ALA A 2 20.44 -18.26 9.07
CA ALA A 2 19.07 -17.95 8.65
C ALA A 2 19.09 -16.79 7.65
N THR A 3 18.25 -16.84 6.62
CA THR A 3 18.15 -15.77 5.62
C THR A 3 17.46 -14.54 6.22
N LYS A 4 18.04 -13.37 6.06
CA LYS A 4 17.44 -12.13 6.53
C LYS A 4 16.49 -11.56 5.49
N PHE A 5 15.19 -11.62 5.76
CA PHE A 5 14.13 -11.16 4.86
C PHE A 5 13.58 -9.77 5.18
N VAL A 6 13.90 -9.20 6.35
CA VAL A 6 13.37 -7.92 6.80
C VAL A 6 14.50 -7.00 7.28
N TYR A 7 14.44 -5.73 6.89
CA TYR A 7 15.45 -4.71 7.22
C TYR A 7 14.77 -3.42 7.66
N LEU A 8 15.14 -2.88 8.83
CA LEU A 8 14.81 -1.50 9.17
C LEU A 8 15.39 -0.54 8.14
N PHE A 9 14.79 0.65 7.98
CA PHE A 9 15.38 1.65 7.09
C PHE A 9 16.80 2.04 7.53
N SER A 10 17.10 1.99 8.84
CA SER A 10 18.45 2.22 9.40
C SER A 10 19.45 1.10 9.11
N GLU A 11 19.02 -0.08 8.71
CA GLU A 11 19.88 -1.23 8.40
C GLU A 11 20.23 -1.34 6.92
N GLY A 12 19.62 -0.52 6.06
CA GLY A 12 19.84 -0.52 4.62
C GLY A 12 20.55 0.72 4.10
N ASN A 13 20.76 0.77 2.79
CA ASN A 13 21.29 1.93 2.08
C ASN A 13 20.85 1.95 0.61
N GLY A 14 21.14 3.04 -0.11
CA GLY A 14 20.74 3.24 -1.51
C GLY A 14 21.35 2.27 -2.52
N LYS A 15 22.41 1.53 -2.17
CA LYS A 15 23.04 0.53 -3.03
C LYS A 15 22.31 -0.80 -3.04
N MET A 16 21.45 -1.06 -2.05
CA MET A 16 20.74 -2.33 -1.86
C MET A 16 19.43 -2.41 -2.67
N LYS A 17 19.34 -1.79 -3.84
CA LYS A 17 18.11 -1.74 -4.66
C LYS A 17 17.63 -3.11 -5.12
N GLU A 18 18.54 -4.04 -5.36
CA GLU A 18 18.18 -5.40 -5.76
C GLU A 18 17.44 -6.14 -4.63
N LEU A 19 17.86 -5.93 -3.40
CA LEU A 19 17.34 -6.58 -2.21
C LEU A 19 16.10 -5.84 -1.63
N LEU A 20 16.21 -4.52 -1.46
CA LEU A 20 15.20 -3.70 -0.80
C LEU A 20 14.18 -3.08 -1.77
N GLY A 21 14.38 -3.27 -3.07
CA GLY A 21 13.62 -2.58 -4.09
C GLY A 21 13.95 -1.08 -4.15
N GLY A 22 13.42 -0.38 -5.16
CA GLY A 22 13.73 1.03 -5.38
C GLY A 22 13.29 1.95 -4.24
N LYS A 23 12.07 1.77 -3.73
CA LYS A 23 11.53 2.60 -2.63
C LYS A 23 12.23 2.29 -1.30
N GLY A 24 12.42 1.01 -0.97
CA GLY A 24 13.08 0.59 0.26
C GLY A 24 14.51 1.10 0.36
N ALA A 25 15.30 0.94 -0.70
CA ALA A 25 16.68 1.43 -0.75
C ALA A 25 16.74 2.97 -0.64
N ASN A 26 15.82 3.69 -1.30
CA ASN A 26 15.78 5.15 -1.20
C ASN A 26 15.39 5.62 0.21
N LEU A 27 14.41 4.99 0.86
CA LEU A 27 14.04 5.31 2.25
C LEU A 27 15.20 5.03 3.21
N ALA A 28 15.92 3.93 3.02
CA ALA A 28 17.11 3.61 3.80
C ALA A 28 18.22 4.65 3.61
N GLU A 29 18.47 5.09 2.38
CA GLU A 29 19.44 6.14 2.08
C GLU A 29 19.05 7.48 2.73
N MET A 30 17.78 7.89 2.61
CA MET A 30 17.27 9.11 3.25
C MET A 30 17.42 9.04 4.76
N THR A 31 17.18 7.88 5.36
CA THR A 31 17.35 7.65 6.81
C THR A 31 18.83 7.80 7.21
N SER A 32 19.76 7.21 6.43
CA SER A 32 21.19 7.30 6.69
C SER A 32 21.75 8.72 6.57
N LEU A 33 21.13 9.55 5.73
CA LEU A 33 21.44 10.98 5.58
C LEU A 33 20.82 11.87 6.67
N GLY A 34 20.10 11.28 7.65
CA GLY A 34 19.44 12.00 8.74
C GLY A 34 18.21 12.79 8.31
N MET A 35 17.61 12.48 7.16
CA MET A 35 16.38 13.11 6.72
C MET A 35 15.20 12.63 7.60
N PRO A 36 14.15 13.46 7.82
CA PRO A 36 13.00 13.11 8.65
C PRO A 36 12.08 12.10 7.95
N VAL A 37 12.53 10.83 7.88
CA VAL A 37 11.76 9.71 7.35
C VAL A 37 10.99 9.05 8.49
N PRO A 38 9.68 8.80 8.35
CA PRO A 38 8.95 7.98 9.32
C PRO A 38 9.61 6.62 9.49
N GLN A 39 9.61 6.11 10.73
CA GLN A 39 10.19 4.79 11.01
C GLN A 39 9.47 3.69 10.23
N GLY A 40 10.22 2.69 9.80
CA GLY A 40 9.70 1.58 9.03
C GLY A 40 10.74 0.54 8.70
N PHE A 41 10.28 -0.53 8.08
CA PHE A 41 11.14 -1.60 7.59
C PHE A 41 10.75 -2.01 6.17
N THR A 42 11.66 -2.64 5.48
CA THR A 42 11.47 -3.22 4.15
C THR A 42 11.51 -4.74 4.22
N ILE A 43 10.50 -5.39 3.68
CA ILE A 43 10.51 -6.82 3.40
C ILE A 43 11.18 -6.98 2.03
N THR A 44 12.17 -7.86 1.94
CA THR A 44 13.04 -7.96 0.77
C THR A 44 12.33 -8.50 -0.47
N THR A 45 12.94 -8.26 -1.63
CA THR A 45 12.48 -8.86 -2.89
C THR A 45 12.64 -10.37 -2.88
N GLU A 46 13.58 -10.90 -2.11
CA GLU A 46 13.79 -12.34 -1.93
C GLU A 46 12.63 -12.97 -1.17
N ALA A 47 12.08 -12.29 -0.15
CA ALA A 47 10.87 -12.75 0.54
C ALA A 47 9.67 -12.84 -0.42
N CYS A 48 9.54 -11.90 -1.35
CA CYS A 48 8.50 -11.97 -2.39
C CYS A 48 8.73 -13.13 -3.36
N THR A 49 9.99 -13.43 -3.72
CA THR A 49 10.33 -14.59 -4.54
C THR A 49 9.98 -15.89 -3.81
N GLN A 50 10.39 -16.01 -2.55
CA GLN A 50 10.08 -17.16 -1.70
C GLN A 50 8.57 -17.38 -1.54
N TYR A 51 7.78 -16.30 -1.41
CA TYR A 51 6.32 -16.37 -1.36
C TYR A 51 5.74 -17.10 -2.58
N TYR A 52 6.27 -16.86 -3.79
CA TYR A 52 5.80 -17.57 -5.00
C TYR A 52 6.33 -18.99 -5.08
N GLU A 53 7.57 -19.25 -4.65
CA GLU A 53 8.16 -20.61 -4.58
C GLU A 53 7.40 -21.49 -3.60
N ASP A 54 6.92 -20.92 -2.49
CA ASP A 54 6.11 -21.60 -1.47
C ASP A 54 4.61 -21.71 -1.86
N GLY A 55 4.25 -21.47 -3.12
CA GLY A 55 2.88 -21.57 -3.61
C GLY A 55 1.95 -20.48 -3.10
N GLU A 56 2.41 -19.23 -3.15
CA GLU A 56 1.71 -18.01 -2.71
C GLU A 56 1.38 -18.01 -1.21
N LYS A 57 2.32 -18.52 -0.41
CA LYS A 57 2.26 -18.52 1.05
C LYS A 57 3.44 -17.79 1.66
N ILE A 58 3.18 -17.02 2.69
CA ILE A 58 4.23 -16.45 3.54
C ILE A 58 4.58 -17.54 4.55
N ASN A 59 5.82 -18.04 4.48
CA ASN A 59 6.28 -19.10 5.38
C ASN A 59 6.53 -18.56 6.81
N ASP A 60 6.67 -19.48 7.75
CA ASP A 60 6.79 -19.15 9.18
C ASP A 60 8.04 -18.33 9.48
N GLU A 61 9.14 -18.51 8.75
CA GLU A 61 10.38 -17.74 8.94
C GLU A 61 10.19 -16.27 8.57
N ILE A 62 9.58 -15.99 7.41
CA ILE A 62 9.28 -14.63 6.96
C ILE A 62 8.27 -13.98 7.91
N GLN A 63 7.24 -14.72 8.31
CA GLN A 63 6.23 -14.23 9.24
C GLN A 63 6.84 -13.88 10.61
N ALA A 64 7.70 -14.74 11.16
CA ALA A 64 8.38 -14.49 12.42
C ALA A 64 9.25 -13.24 12.37
N GLN A 65 10.01 -13.04 11.29
CA GLN A 65 10.82 -11.84 11.09
C GLN A 65 9.94 -10.58 10.99
N ILE A 66 8.82 -10.63 10.26
CA ILE A 66 7.89 -9.48 10.18
C ILE A 66 7.39 -9.10 11.58
N MET A 67 6.97 -10.08 12.39
CA MET A 67 6.48 -9.82 13.75
C MET A 67 7.58 -9.27 14.67
N GLU A 68 8.80 -9.79 14.58
CA GLU A 68 9.96 -9.26 15.31
C GLU A 68 10.21 -7.77 14.95
N TYR A 69 10.11 -7.43 13.66
CA TYR A 69 10.35 -6.07 13.20
C TYR A 69 9.20 -5.10 13.52
N ILE A 70 7.97 -5.59 13.69
CA ILE A 70 6.88 -4.80 14.26
C ILE A 70 7.22 -4.42 15.72
N VAL A 71 7.70 -5.36 16.52
CA VAL A 71 8.12 -5.09 17.92
C VAL A 71 9.25 -4.05 17.95
N LYS A 72 10.25 -4.17 17.09
CA LYS A 72 11.32 -3.16 16.98
C LYS A 72 10.77 -1.77 16.60
N MET A 73 9.79 -1.71 15.71
CA MET A 73 9.12 -0.45 15.36
C MET A 73 8.35 0.13 16.56
N GLU A 74 7.69 -0.71 17.34
CA GLU A 74 6.99 -0.29 18.55
C GLU A 74 7.96 0.33 19.55
N GLU A 75 9.12 -0.31 19.76
CA GLU A 75 10.17 0.21 20.65
C GLU A 75 10.72 1.56 20.17
N ILE A 76 11.01 1.69 18.87
CA ILE A 76 11.56 2.93 18.30
C ILE A 76 10.55 4.09 18.33
N THR A 77 9.27 3.80 18.07
CA THR A 77 8.24 4.82 17.99
C THR A 77 7.57 5.15 19.32
N GLY A 78 7.71 4.30 20.33
CA GLY A 78 6.99 4.39 21.59
C GLY A 78 5.48 4.16 21.45
N LYS A 79 5.05 3.56 20.33
CA LYS A 79 3.65 3.24 20.03
C LYS A 79 3.49 1.75 19.90
N LYS A 80 2.29 1.22 20.13
CA LYS A 80 2.00 -0.21 19.99
C LYS A 80 0.96 -0.48 18.92
N PHE A 81 1.17 -1.54 18.18
CA PHE A 81 0.27 -1.96 17.11
C PHE A 81 -0.98 -2.62 17.71
N GLY A 82 -2.13 -1.95 17.54
CA GLY A 82 -3.39 -2.36 18.16
C GLY A 82 -3.61 -1.91 19.60
N ASP A 83 -2.76 -1.05 20.13
CA ASP A 83 -2.92 -0.50 21.47
C ASP A 83 -4.06 0.53 21.52
N LEU A 84 -4.75 0.56 22.67
CA LEU A 84 -5.86 1.49 22.91
C LEU A 84 -5.40 2.80 23.56
N ASP A 85 -4.17 2.87 24.06
CA ASP A 85 -3.65 4.12 24.60
C ASP A 85 -2.82 4.90 23.56
N ASN A 86 -1.83 4.27 22.95
CA ASN A 86 -0.96 4.92 21.96
C ASN A 86 -0.82 4.07 20.68
N PRO A 87 -1.87 4.00 19.84
CA PRO A 87 -1.90 3.10 18.70
C PRO A 87 -0.86 3.46 17.64
N LEU A 88 -0.14 2.42 17.17
CA LEU A 88 0.68 2.48 15.98
C LEU A 88 -0.18 2.15 14.76
N LEU A 89 -0.24 3.05 13.79
CA LEU A 89 -0.82 2.78 12.48
C LEU A 89 0.29 2.64 11.46
N VAL A 90 0.20 1.61 10.61
CA VAL A 90 1.20 1.37 9.57
C VAL A 90 0.57 1.35 8.19
N SER A 91 1.41 1.53 7.17
CA SER A 91 1.01 1.42 5.77
C SER A 91 1.93 0.46 5.06
N VAL A 92 1.36 -0.44 4.26
CA VAL A 92 2.11 -1.40 3.43
C VAL A 92 2.11 -0.93 2.00
N ARG A 93 3.29 -0.82 1.40
CA ARG A 93 3.48 -0.35 0.03
C ARG A 93 4.44 -1.26 -0.73
N SER A 94 4.22 -1.38 -2.02
CA SER A 94 5.15 -2.09 -2.89
C SER A 94 6.49 -1.38 -3.01
N GLY A 95 7.57 -2.14 -2.94
CA GLY A 95 8.95 -1.70 -3.10
C GLY A 95 9.68 -2.36 -4.26
N ALA A 96 9.00 -2.68 -5.37
CA ALA A 96 9.60 -3.37 -6.50
C ALA A 96 10.89 -2.71 -7.00
N ARG A 97 11.82 -3.52 -7.59
CA ARG A 97 13.10 -3.05 -8.17
C ARG A 97 12.88 -1.99 -9.24
N ALA A 98 11.91 -2.21 -10.13
CA ALA A 98 11.49 -1.24 -11.13
C ALA A 98 10.31 -0.42 -10.60
N SER A 99 10.37 0.90 -10.78
CA SER A 99 9.23 1.76 -10.43
C SER A 99 8.06 1.47 -11.38
N MET A 100 6.92 1.09 -10.81
CA MET A 100 5.68 0.77 -11.53
C MET A 100 4.53 1.60 -10.95
N PRO A 101 4.46 2.92 -11.28
CA PRO A 101 3.45 3.82 -10.71
C PRO A 101 2.03 3.35 -11.02
N GLY A 102 1.18 3.25 -9.99
CA GLY A 102 -0.23 2.87 -10.13
C GLY A 102 -0.50 1.41 -10.53
N MET A 103 0.54 0.54 -10.54
CA MET A 103 0.39 -0.85 -10.98
C MET A 103 0.45 -1.87 -9.86
N MET A 104 0.90 -1.45 -8.70
CA MET A 104 0.97 -2.27 -7.48
C MET A 104 0.24 -1.56 -6.34
N ASP A 105 -0.29 -2.34 -5.44
CA ASP A 105 -1.21 -1.88 -4.41
C ASP A 105 -0.49 -1.20 -3.24
N THR A 106 -1.25 -0.39 -2.52
CA THR A 106 -0.87 0.26 -1.27
C THR A 106 -2.04 0.16 -0.32
N ILE A 107 -1.79 -0.26 0.91
CA ILE A 107 -2.79 -0.33 1.97
C ILE A 107 -2.37 0.63 3.09
N LEU A 108 -3.25 1.55 3.45
CA LEU A 108 -3.01 2.60 4.45
C LEU A 108 -3.75 2.27 5.75
N ASN A 109 -3.27 2.82 6.86
CA ASN A 109 -3.95 2.81 8.15
C ASN A 109 -4.25 1.42 8.72
N LEU A 110 -3.37 0.44 8.47
CA LEU A 110 -3.43 -0.86 9.14
C LEU A 110 -3.27 -0.67 10.66
N GLY A 111 -4.04 -1.42 11.41
CA GLY A 111 -4.15 -1.31 12.86
C GLY A 111 -5.42 -0.59 13.32
N LEU A 112 -6.23 -0.05 12.39
CA LEU A 112 -7.52 0.51 12.72
C LEU A 112 -8.55 -0.61 12.98
N ASN A 113 -9.25 -0.46 14.09
CA ASN A 113 -10.49 -1.12 14.44
C ASN A 113 -11.39 -0.11 15.17
N GLU A 114 -12.57 -0.49 15.59
CA GLU A 114 -13.54 0.42 16.20
C GLU A 114 -12.99 1.07 17.48
N ASP A 115 -12.32 0.27 18.33
CA ASP A 115 -11.76 0.77 19.60
C ASP A 115 -10.63 1.78 19.34
N VAL A 116 -9.72 1.47 18.42
CA VAL A 116 -8.61 2.36 18.02
C VAL A 116 -9.13 3.65 17.38
N VAL A 117 -10.20 3.58 16.57
CA VAL A 117 -10.82 4.76 15.97
C VAL A 117 -11.38 5.69 17.02
N ASP A 118 -12.04 5.17 18.05
CA ASP A 118 -12.56 5.98 19.16
C ASP A 118 -11.43 6.68 19.94
N VAL A 119 -10.32 6.00 20.15
CA VAL A 119 -9.12 6.60 20.76
C VAL A 119 -8.56 7.73 19.91
N ILE A 120 -8.43 7.50 18.61
CA ILE A 120 -7.92 8.51 17.66
C ILE A 120 -8.89 9.70 17.59
N ALA A 121 -10.20 9.45 17.57
CA ALA A 121 -11.24 10.49 17.58
C ALA A 121 -11.10 11.42 18.80
N LYS A 122 -10.90 10.82 19.99
CA LYS A 122 -10.70 11.59 21.22
C LYS A 122 -9.38 12.37 21.20
N LYS A 123 -8.26 11.73 20.82
CA LYS A 123 -6.94 12.38 20.80
C LYS A 123 -6.83 13.50 19.77
N SER A 124 -7.45 13.35 18.61
CA SER A 124 -7.43 14.36 17.55
C SER A 124 -8.46 15.46 17.75
N ASN A 125 -9.39 15.27 18.69
CA ASN A 125 -10.61 16.11 18.83
C ASN A 125 -11.38 16.26 17.52
N ASN A 126 -11.32 15.23 16.66
CA ASN A 126 -11.96 15.21 15.34
C ASN A 126 -12.55 13.84 15.01
N PRO A 127 -13.69 13.48 15.62
CA PRO A 127 -14.31 12.17 15.41
C PRO A 127 -14.70 11.94 13.95
N ARG A 128 -15.14 12.98 13.24
CA ARG A 128 -15.48 12.85 11.82
C ARG A 128 -14.29 12.35 10.99
N TRP A 129 -13.12 12.96 11.18
CA TRP A 129 -11.90 12.55 10.47
C TRP A 129 -11.49 11.11 10.81
N ALA A 130 -11.56 10.73 12.09
CA ALA A 130 -11.18 9.39 12.52
C ALA A 130 -12.09 8.32 11.90
N TRP A 131 -13.40 8.53 11.90
CA TRP A 131 -14.38 7.61 11.29
C TRP A 131 -14.28 7.58 9.75
N ASP A 132 -13.96 8.70 9.11
CA ASP A 132 -13.69 8.72 7.67
C ASP A 132 -12.42 7.91 7.32
N CYS A 133 -11.36 8.00 8.12
CA CYS A 133 -10.17 7.17 7.96
C CYS A 133 -10.51 5.68 8.08
N TYR A 134 -11.36 5.29 9.03
CA TYR A 134 -11.76 3.89 9.21
C TYR A 134 -12.63 3.39 8.06
N ARG A 135 -13.64 4.16 7.67
CA ARG A 135 -14.46 3.84 6.49
C ARG A 135 -13.61 3.59 5.25
N ARG A 136 -12.68 4.51 4.97
CA ARG A 136 -11.75 4.38 3.84
C ARG A 136 -10.84 3.17 3.97
N PHE A 137 -10.40 2.86 5.18
CA PHE A 137 -9.59 1.68 5.44
C PHE A 137 -10.37 0.41 5.11
N ILE A 138 -11.63 0.26 5.59
CA ILE A 138 -12.47 -0.91 5.29
C ILE A 138 -12.65 -1.05 3.78
N GLN A 139 -13.00 0.02 3.07
CA GLN A 139 -13.18 0.02 1.62
C GLN A 139 -11.91 -0.42 0.90
N MET A 140 -10.77 0.19 1.23
CA MET A 140 -9.51 -0.10 0.58
C MET A 140 -9.02 -1.53 0.89
N TYR A 141 -9.15 -1.99 2.12
CA TYR A 141 -8.78 -3.35 2.50
C TYR A 141 -9.65 -4.38 1.78
N SER A 142 -10.95 -4.15 1.72
CA SER A 142 -11.90 -5.02 1.02
C SER A 142 -11.61 -5.09 -0.48
N ASP A 143 -11.33 -3.96 -1.13
CA ASP A 143 -11.04 -3.89 -2.56
C ASP A 143 -9.68 -4.52 -2.89
N VAL A 144 -8.63 -4.16 -2.17
CA VAL A 144 -7.25 -4.54 -2.51
C VAL A 144 -6.87 -5.92 -1.96
N VAL A 145 -7.22 -6.21 -0.70
CA VAL A 145 -6.80 -7.45 -0.05
C VAL A 145 -7.73 -8.60 -0.40
N MET A 146 -9.04 -8.34 -0.40
CA MET A 146 -10.08 -9.36 -0.57
C MET A 146 -10.74 -9.35 -1.95
N GLU A 147 -10.39 -8.37 -2.81
CA GLU A 147 -10.90 -8.27 -4.20
C GLU A 147 -12.42 -8.16 -4.31
N VAL A 148 -13.07 -7.58 -3.29
CA VAL A 148 -14.54 -7.40 -3.26
C VAL A 148 -15.02 -6.37 -4.28
N GLY A 149 -14.15 -5.47 -4.73
CA GLY A 149 -14.50 -4.40 -5.67
C GLY A 149 -15.16 -3.20 -4.99
N LYS A 150 -14.57 -2.04 -5.20
CA LYS A 150 -14.98 -0.77 -4.55
C LYS A 150 -16.41 -0.32 -4.88
N LYS A 151 -16.97 -0.77 -6.01
CA LYS A 151 -18.30 -0.37 -6.49
C LYS A 151 -19.39 -0.57 -5.43
N TYR A 152 -19.37 -1.70 -4.71
CA TYR A 152 -20.37 -1.99 -3.70
C TYR A 152 -20.34 -0.99 -2.54
N PHE A 153 -19.17 -0.53 -2.18
CA PHE A 153 -18.97 0.48 -1.13
C PHE A 153 -19.35 1.89 -1.60
N GLU A 154 -19.05 2.23 -2.86
CA GLU A 154 -19.45 3.49 -3.48
C GLU A 154 -20.98 3.62 -3.53
N GLU A 155 -21.70 2.56 -3.87
CA GLU A 155 -23.17 2.52 -3.85
C GLU A 155 -23.74 2.78 -2.45
N LEU A 156 -23.10 2.28 -1.39
CA LEU A 156 -23.51 2.56 -0.01
C LEU A 156 -23.30 4.02 0.38
N ILE A 157 -22.17 4.61 -0.05
CA ILE A 157 -21.89 6.04 0.17
C ILE A 157 -22.94 6.89 -0.53
N ASP A 158 -23.26 6.60 -1.78
CA ASP A 158 -24.23 7.38 -2.56
C ASP A 158 -25.62 7.30 -1.95
N LYS A 159 -26.07 6.12 -1.53
CA LYS A 159 -27.34 5.96 -0.79
C LYS A 159 -27.36 6.77 0.52
N MET A 160 -26.27 6.78 1.28
CA MET A 160 -26.19 7.58 2.51
C MET A 160 -26.29 9.07 2.19
N LYS A 161 -25.60 9.55 1.15
CA LYS A 161 -25.68 10.96 0.71
C LYS A 161 -27.10 11.34 0.31
N GLU A 162 -27.80 10.49 -0.45
CA GLU A 162 -29.20 10.69 -0.82
C GLU A 162 -30.12 10.78 0.42
N GLN A 163 -29.95 9.86 1.38
CA GLN A 163 -30.74 9.86 2.61
C GLN A 163 -30.53 11.10 3.47
N ARG A 164 -29.33 11.66 3.47
CA ARG A 164 -28.97 12.88 4.22
C ARG A 164 -29.18 14.17 3.44
N GLY A 165 -29.49 14.08 2.14
CA GLY A 165 -29.68 15.26 1.27
C GLY A 165 -28.39 16.03 1.03
N VAL A 166 -27.23 15.37 1.06
CA VAL A 166 -25.91 15.96 0.83
C VAL A 166 -25.31 15.45 -0.48
N THR A 167 -24.38 16.21 -1.05
CA THR A 167 -23.76 15.88 -2.34
C THR A 167 -22.33 15.41 -2.24
N GLN A 168 -21.61 15.83 -1.19
CA GLN A 168 -20.18 15.51 -1.02
C GLN A 168 -19.95 14.69 0.26
N ASP A 169 -18.97 13.79 0.19
CA ASP A 169 -18.56 12.95 1.33
C ASP A 169 -18.15 13.79 2.56
N VAL A 170 -17.63 15.02 2.34
CA VAL A 170 -17.19 15.89 3.41
C VAL A 170 -18.34 16.47 4.26
N GLU A 171 -19.56 16.41 3.73
CA GLU A 171 -20.78 16.88 4.41
C GLU A 171 -21.37 15.84 5.36
N LEU A 172 -20.93 14.57 5.25
CA LEU A 172 -21.34 13.50 6.15
C LEU A 172 -20.79 13.73 7.56
N THR A 173 -21.63 13.52 8.55
CA THR A 173 -21.27 13.65 9.97
C THR A 173 -20.44 12.48 10.48
N ALA A 174 -19.90 12.57 11.70
CA ALA A 174 -19.20 11.46 12.34
C ALA A 174 -20.11 10.23 12.53
N ASP A 175 -21.38 10.46 12.88
CA ASP A 175 -22.35 9.38 13.09
C ASP A 175 -22.73 8.70 11.76
N ASP A 176 -22.87 9.47 10.69
CA ASP A 176 -23.09 8.92 9.34
C ASP A 176 -21.92 8.05 8.89
N LEU A 177 -20.70 8.48 9.15
CA LEU A 177 -19.49 7.72 8.80
C LEU A 177 -19.31 6.47 9.65
N LYS A 178 -19.76 6.51 10.91
CA LYS A 178 -19.81 5.34 11.79
C LYS A 178 -20.84 4.32 11.29
N GLU A 179 -22.02 4.79 10.88
CA GLU A 179 -23.05 3.96 10.26
C GLU A 179 -22.55 3.34 8.94
N LEU A 180 -21.90 4.13 8.08
CA LEU A 180 -21.28 3.63 6.84
C LEU A 180 -20.21 2.57 7.11
N ALA A 181 -19.36 2.74 8.11
CA ALA A 181 -18.36 1.75 8.48
C ALA A 181 -19.02 0.42 8.88
N SER A 182 -20.13 0.47 9.61
CA SER A 182 -20.91 -0.72 9.95
C SER A 182 -21.52 -1.38 8.72
N GLN A 183 -22.11 -0.59 7.81
CA GLN A 183 -22.67 -1.10 6.54
C GLN A 183 -21.57 -1.73 5.66
N PHE A 184 -20.38 -1.13 5.62
CA PHE A 184 -19.23 -1.67 4.89
C PHE A 184 -18.77 -3.02 5.43
N LYS A 185 -18.75 -3.19 6.76
CA LYS A 185 -18.42 -4.47 7.40
C LYS A 185 -19.49 -5.54 7.08
N ALA A 186 -20.76 -5.15 7.06
CA ALA A 186 -21.86 -6.04 6.67
C ALA A 186 -21.74 -6.46 5.20
N GLU A 187 -21.43 -5.52 4.29
CA GLU A 187 -21.21 -5.82 2.87
C GLU A 187 -19.99 -6.73 2.68
N TYR A 188 -18.88 -6.46 3.38
CA TYR A 188 -17.71 -7.34 3.40
C TYR A 188 -18.10 -8.75 3.81
N LYS A 189 -18.82 -8.91 4.93
CA LYS A 189 -19.28 -10.21 5.42
C LYS A 189 -20.18 -10.93 4.42
N SER A 190 -21.06 -10.20 3.73
CA SER A 190 -21.94 -10.77 2.71
C SER A 190 -21.19 -11.35 1.51
N LYS A 191 -20.03 -10.74 1.13
CA LYS A 191 -19.24 -11.15 -0.02
C LYS A 191 -18.21 -12.22 0.31
N ILE A 192 -17.60 -12.14 1.50
CA ILE A 192 -16.48 -13.00 1.92
C ILE A 192 -16.95 -14.17 2.79
N GLY A 193 -18.07 -14.01 3.51
CA GLY A 193 -18.60 -15.02 4.41
C GLY A 193 -17.97 -15.02 5.82
N SER A 194 -17.02 -14.11 6.08
CA SER A 194 -16.38 -13.92 7.38
C SER A 194 -16.43 -12.45 7.82
N ASP A 195 -16.24 -12.21 9.11
CA ASP A 195 -16.19 -10.85 9.63
C ASP A 195 -14.94 -10.10 9.14
N PHE A 196 -15.04 -8.77 9.05
CA PHE A 196 -13.89 -7.92 8.72
C PHE A 196 -12.82 -8.07 9.82
N PRO A 197 -11.54 -8.29 9.46
CA PRO A 197 -10.49 -8.55 10.44
C PRO A 197 -10.28 -7.34 11.36
N SER A 198 -10.45 -7.56 12.67
CA SER A 198 -10.22 -6.55 13.71
C SER A 198 -8.84 -6.66 14.35
N ASP A 199 -8.17 -7.82 14.22
CA ASP A 199 -6.80 -8.00 14.69
C ASP A 199 -5.80 -7.29 13.76
N PRO A 200 -5.02 -6.33 14.28
CA PRO A 200 -4.01 -5.62 13.51
C PRO A 200 -2.98 -6.52 12.82
N LYS A 201 -2.59 -7.62 13.46
CA LYS A 201 -1.62 -8.56 12.89
C LYS A 201 -2.20 -9.31 11.69
N GLU A 202 -3.45 -9.73 11.78
CA GLU A 202 -4.16 -10.35 10.66
C GLU A 202 -4.30 -9.37 9.49
N GLN A 203 -4.68 -8.12 9.77
CA GLN A 203 -4.74 -7.06 8.77
C GLN A 203 -3.38 -6.86 8.08
N LEU A 204 -2.29 -6.82 8.84
CA LEU A 204 -0.94 -6.63 8.32
C LEU A 204 -0.53 -7.77 7.41
N MET A 205 -0.71 -9.02 7.84
CA MET A 205 -0.36 -10.19 7.03
C MET A 205 -1.18 -10.28 5.75
N GLY A 206 -2.47 -9.99 5.82
CA GLY A 206 -3.34 -9.88 4.65
C GLY A 206 -2.86 -8.81 3.66
N ALA A 207 -2.47 -7.64 4.15
CA ALA A 207 -1.96 -6.55 3.33
C ALA A 207 -0.61 -6.88 2.67
N ILE A 208 0.32 -7.53 3.39
CA ILE A 208 1.61 -7.96 2.83
C ILE A 208 1.38 -8.99 1.72
N LYS A 209 0.51 -9.97 1.97
CA LYS A 209 0.15 -10.97 0.98
C LYS A 209 -0.45 -10.33 -0.28
N ALA A 210 -1.36 -9.36 -0.12
CA ALA A 210 -1.95 -8.63 -1.25
C ALA A 210 -0.89 -7.86 -2.05
N VAL A 211 0.06 -7.19 -1.39
CA VAL A 211 1.16 -6.49 -2.07
C VAL A 211 2.07 -7.48 -2.81
N PHE A 212 2.40 -8.63 -2.26
CA PHE A 212 3.16 -9.66 -2.97
C PHE A 212 2.38 -10.15 -4.21
N ARG A 213 1.10 -10.46 -4.05
CA ARG A 213 0.22 -10.90 -5.15
C ARG A 213 0.14 -9.85 -6.26
N SER A 214 0.15 -8.56 -5.92
CA SER A 214 0.08 -7.46 -6.89
C SER A 214 1.25 -7.42 -7.88
N TRP A 215 2.36 -8.10 -7.60
CA TRP A 215 3.44 -8.32 -8.55
C TRP A 215 2.97 -9.01 -9.84
N ASN A 216 1.98 -9.91 -9.73
CA ASN A 216 1.39 -10.65 -10.84
C ASN A 216 0.11 -10.00 -11.40
N ASN A 217 -0.24 -8.79 -10.97
CA ASN A 217 -1.33 -8.06 -11.59
C ASN A 217 -1.09 -7.90 -13.11
N PRO A 218 -2.11 -8.04 -13.96
CA PRO A 218 -1.96 -7.96 -15.41
C PRO A 218 -1.24 -6.70 -15.88
N ARG A 219 -1.55 -5.55 -15.28
CA ARG A 219 -0.89 -4.26 -15.57
C ARG A 219 0.60 -4.30 -15.26
N ALA A 220 0.99 -4.88 -14.11
CA ALA A 220 2.37 -5.00 -13.71
C ALA A 220 3.16 -5.94 -14.62
N ILE A 221 2.55 -7.05 -15.05
CA ILE A 221 3.16 -8.00 -16.01
C ILE A 221 3.42 -7.31 -17.36
N VAL A 222 2.41 -6.62 -17.91
CA VAL A 222 2.54 -5.90 -19.19
C VAL A 222 3.64 -4.84 -19.10
N TYR A 223 3.65 -4.04 -18.04
CA TYR A 223 4.65 -3.00 -17.83
C TYR A 223 6.08 -3.57 -17.77
N ARG A 224 6.29 -4.66 -17.02
CA ARG A 224 7.61 -5.32 -16.95
C ARG A 224 8.05 -5.84 -18.31
N ARG A 225 7.15 -6.43 -19.08
CA ARG A 225 7.46 -6.89 -20.46
C ARG A 225 7.85 -5.72 -21.38
N MET A 226 7.14 -4.60 -21.28
CA MET A 226 7.43 -3.41 -22.10
C MET A 226 8.76 -2.74 -21.74
N ASN A 227 9.19 -2.85 -20.48
CA ASN A 227 10.40 -2.23 -19.96
C ASN A 227 11.55 -3.23 -19.75
N ASP A 228 11.43 -4.47 -20.23
CA ASP A 228 12.51 -5.46 -20.18
C ASP A 228 13.66 -5.00 -21.12
N PRO A 229 14.87 -4.76 -20.55
CA PRO A 229 16.04 -4.33 -21.36
C PRO A 229 16.34 -5.26 -22.52
N ARG A 230 16.06 -6.57 -22.38
CA ARG A 230 16.28 -7.59 -23.42
C ARG A 230 15.34 -7.39 -24.62
N GLN A 231 14.14 -6.86 -24.40
CA GLN A 231 13.19 -6.54 -25.46
C GLN A 231 13.45 -5.17 -26.09
N LEU A 232 13.99 -4.22 -25.32
CA LEU A 232 14.39 -2.90 -25.84
C LEU A 232 15.54 -3.00 -26.84
N GLY A 233 16.45 -3.98 -26.68
CA GLY A 233 17.53 -4.27 -27.64
C GLY A 233 17.00 -4.69 -29.01
N HIS A 234 15.95 -5.48 -29.07
CA HIS A 234 15.32 -5.88 -30.33
C HIS A 234 14.52 -4.77 -31.03
N ARG A 235 14.01 -3.78 -30.30
CA ARG A 235 13.35 -2.61 -30.91
C ARG A 235 14.31 -1.62 -31.54
N ARG A 236 15.57 -1.59 -31.09
CA ARG A 236 16.62 -0.71 -31.69
C ARG A 236 17.23 -1.26 -32.98
N GLN A 237 16.95 -2.51 -33.36
CA GLN A 237 17.53 -3.13 -34.56
C GLN A 237 16.53 -3.39 -35.68
N ARG A 238 15.38 -2.72 -35.73
CA ARG A 238 14.63 -2.64 -36.97
C ARG A 238 15.18 -1.47 -37.79
N PRO A 239 15.93 -1.71 -38.87
CA PRO A 239 16.30 -0.63 -39.79
C PRO A 239 14.99 -0.16 -40.42
N VAL A 240 14.68 1.09 -40.21
CA VAL A 240 13.67 1.77 -41.03
C VAL A 240 14.31 1.97 -42.41
N HIS A 241 14.08 1.03 -43.31
CA HIS A 241 14.36 1.27 -44.71
C HIS A 241 13.37 2.32 -45.26
N GLY A 242 13.94 3.44 -45.59
CA GLY A 242 13.45 4.31 -46.60
C GLY A 242 12.28 5.24 -46.24
N LEU A 243 12.63 6.48 -45.89
CA LEU A 243 12.03 7.66 -46.53
C LEU A 243 12.95 8.86 -46.28
N ARG A 244 13.35 9.44 -47.42
CA ARG A 244 14.22 10.62 -47.54
C ARG A 244 13.62 11.85 -46.87
N GLN A 245 14.50 12.58 -46.26
CA GLN A 245 14.55 14.02 -45.96
C GLN A 245 13.38 14.88 -46.44
N HIS A 246 12.75 15.57 -45.53
CA HIS A 246 12.44 16.99 -45.68
C HIS A 246 12.53 17.68 -44.34
N GLY A 247 13.46 18.62 -44.21
CA GLY A 247 13.74 19.35 -43.01
C GLY A 247 12.61 20.29 -42.59
N ARG A 248 12.28 20.26 -41.35
CA ARG A 248 11.74 21.42 -40.60
C ARG A 248 12.18 21.35 -39.15
N ARG A 249 12.96 22.34 -38.76
CA ARG A 249 13.32 22.62 -37.36
C ARG A 249 12.03 22.89 -36.56
N LEU A 250 11.69 22.01 -35.65
CA LEU A 250 10.71 22.32 -34.58
C LEU A 250 11.45 22.84 -33.34
N ARG A 251 11.23 24.13 -33.08
CA ARG A 251 11.68 24.80 -31.85
C ARG A 251 10.86 24.26 -30.70
N TYR A 252 11.53 23.70 -29.67
CA TYR A 252 10.96 23.43 -28.36
C TYR A 252 10.65 24.78 -27.66
N ARG A 253 9.38 25.09 -27.48
CA ARG A 253 8.95 26.10 -26.51
C ARG A 253 8.89 25.47 -25.13
N ARG A 254 9.71 25.99 -24.21
CA ARG A 254 9.57 25.78 -22.79
C ARG A 254 8.23 26.38 -22.34
N CYS A 255 7.34 25.57 -21.81
CA CYS A 255 6.26 26.05 -20.98
C CYS A 255 6.78 26.14 -19.54
N LEU A 256 7.05 27.36 -19.08
CA LEU A 256 7.18 27.71 -17.69
C LEU A 256 5.76 28.00 -17.18
N TYR A 257 5.37 27.33 -16.10
CA TYR A 257 4.21 27.77 -15.30
C TYR A 257 4.68 28.79 -14.26
N PRO A 258 3.83 29.82 -14.00
CA PRO A 258 4.08 30.77 -12.93
C PRO A 258 3.83 30.15 -11.54
#